data_cbc87e972651e2074c7f98fbdece5eee
#
_entry.id   cbc87e972651e2074c7f98fbdece5eee
#
_cell.length_a   1.000
_cell.length_b   1.000
_cell.length_c   1.000
_cell.angle_alpha   90.00
_cell.angle_beta   90.00
_cell.angle_gamma   90.00
#
_symmetry.space_group_name_H-M   'P 1'
#
loop_
_entity.id
_entity.type
_entity.pdbx_description
1 polymer ?
#
loop_
_entity_poly.entity_id
_entity_poly.type
_entity_poly.pdbx_seq_one_letter_code
_entity_poly.pdbx_strand_id
1 'polypeptide(L)'
;MKHECGVAMIRLLKPLEYYQEKYGTWMFALNKLYLMMEKQHNRGQEGAGMACVKFDGMPGTEYMFRERAEGKDAITEIFGRVQKEYARLSPELLADAEFAKNHLPFAGQLYMGHLRYSTTGKKGLAYVHPFLRRNNWQAKNLCICGNFNMTNIDEIFQQMLAQGMFPRIYSDGYTLLELMGHRLDREAERNFVDAKKLGLEGMDITSYIDNHMDMANVLRTTMPNFDGGYVMCGLTGSGEMFSMRDPWGIRPAFYYQNDEFVAVASERPVLQTTFDLECDDIKELQPGNALLVNRSGEVRMERILEQRGDSACSFERIYFSRGSDRDIYRERKRLGELLVPQVLDAVDGDINHTVFSFIPNTAEVAYYGLLSGFKKCLNRQKVQQIQQLDHEPTDEELHAILDTYVRSEKVAIKDIKLRTFITEGNSRNDLASHVYDITYGCIEPGVDNLVVIDDSIVRGTTLKESILRILDRLHPKKIVVVSSAPQIRYPDYYGIDMPRLEEFCVFRATIELIRERGMNDLLQRVYEACKLELLKPKSMMRNCVRDIYKPFTAEEINRKVVEMLRPEGLKTPVELVFQSIDGLHEAIPDHHGDWYFTGKYPTPGGTKLCNQAFVNFIDRQK
;
A
#
# COMPACT_ATOMS: atom_id res chain seq x y z
N MET A 1 1.48 -10.74 5.01
CA MET A 1 0.62 -9.56 4.95
C MET A 1 -0.05 -9.50 3.59
N LYS A 2 -1.22 -9.00 3.53
CA LYS A 2 -1.95 -8.75 2.30
C LYS A 2 -1.72 -7.30 1.88
N HIS A 3 -1.85 -6.99 0.62
CA HIS A 3 -1.37 -5.76 -0.02
C HIS A 3 -2.43 -4.65 -0.10
N GLU A 4 -2.10 -3.52 -0.68
CA GLU A 4 -2.97 -2.36 -0.92
C GLU A 4 -3.37 -2.26 -2.40
N CYS A 5 -4.45 -1.49 -2.70
CA CYS A 5 -4.87 -1.23 -4.07
C CYS A 5 -3.83 -0.41 -4.86
N GLY A 6 -3.79 -0.62 -6.18
CA GLY A 6 -3.01 0.18 -7.11
C GLY A 6 -3.90 0.93 -8.08
N VAL A 7 -3.58 2.20 -8.38
CA VAL A 7 -4.27 3.02 -9.37
C VAL A 7 -3.35 3.40 -10.52
N ALA A 8 -3.90 3.49 -11.72
CA ALA A 8 -3.21 3.96 -12.92
C ALA A 8 -4.18 4.78 -13.76
N MET A 9 -3.75 5.93 -14.27
CA MET A 9 -4.52 6.71 -15.24
C MET A 9 -3.62 7.24 -16.35
N ILE A 10 -4.16 7.34 -17.55
CA ILE A 10 -3.51 7.97 -18.69
C ILE A 10 -4.53 8.81 -19.46
N ARG A 11 -4.21 10.08 -19.69
CA ARG A 11 -4.93 11.01 -20.55
C ARG A 11 -4.05 11.41 -21.72
N LEU A 12 -4.45 11.08 -22.94
CA LEU A 12 -3.81 11.52 -24.18
C LEU A 12 -4.20 12.97 -24.51
N LEU A 13 -3.24 13.83 -24.75
CA LEU A 13 -3.46 15.25 -25.08
C LEU A 13 -3.47 15.54 -26.58
N LYS A 14 -3.12 14.54 -27.40
CA LYS A 14 -3.15 14.59 -28.87
C LYS A 14 -4.19 13.59 -29.39
N PRO A 15 -4.64 13.70 -30.65
CA PRO A 15 -5.52 12.71 -31.28
C PRO A 15 -4.79 11.37 -31.49
N LEU A 16 -5.55 10.28 -31.65
CA LEU A 16 -4.99 8.92 -31.77
C LEU A 16 -4.06 8.76 -32.98
N GLU A 17 -4.32 9.49 -34.06
CA GLU A 17 -3.53 9.54 -35.28
C GLU A 17 -2.08 10.00 -35.00
N TYR A 18 -1.89 10.94 -34.09
CA TYR A 18 -0.57 11.40 -33.64
C TYR A 18 0.26 10.26 -33.05
N TYR A 19 -0.35 9.42 -32.20
CA TYR A 19 0.35 8.28 -31.59
C TYR A 19 0.63 7.18 -32.61
N GLN A 20 -0.29 6.98 -33.58
CA GLN A 20 -0.08 6.05 -34.69
C GLN A 20 1.14 6.48 -35.52
N GLU A 21 1.26 7.75 -35.83
CA GLU A 21 2.39 8.29 -36.61
C GLU A 21 3.70 8.23 -35.82
N LYS A 22 3.70 8.72 -34.57
CA LYS A 22 4.91 8.86 -33.76
C LYS A 22 5.43 7.56 -33.18
N TYR A 23 4.53 6.71 -32.68
CA TYR A 23 4.86 5.48 -31.95
C TYR A 23 4.52 4.21 -32.71
N GLY A 24 4.00 4.31 -33.92
CA GLY A 24 3.60 3.17 -34.75
C GLY A 24 2.31 2.47 -34.28
N THR A 25 1.60 3.03 -33.30
CA THR A 25 0.35 2.46 -32.79
C THR A 25 -0.52 3.50 -32.06
N TRP A 26 -1.78 3.55 -32.42
CA TRP A 26 -2.79 4.34 -31.69
C TRP A 26 -3.08 3.75 -30.29
N MET A 27 -2.75 2.48 -30.05
CA MET A 27 -2.91 1.79 -28.77
C MET A 27 -1.87 2.21 -27.71
N PHE A 28 -1.14 3.30 -27.94
CA PHE A 28 -0.10 3.79 -27.02
C PHE A 28 -0.56 3.79 -25.56
N ALA A 29 -1.68 4.47 -25.24
CA ALA A 29 -2.17 4.58 -23.88
C ALA A 29 -2.66 3.24 -23.33
N LEU A 30 -3.33 2.39 -24.11
CA LEU A 30 -3.78 1.08 -23.68
C LEU A 30 -2.59 0.17 -23.33
N ASN A 31 -1.54 0.17 -24.16
CA ASN A 31 -0.32 -0.60 -23.92
C ASN A 31 0.44 -0.09 -22.70
N LYS A 32 0.52 1.24 -22.53
CA LYS A 32 1.15 1.85 -21.35
C LYS A 32 0.35 1.56 -20.07
N LEU A 33 -1.00 1.58 -20.13
CA LEU A 33 -1.86 1.20 -19.00
C LEU A 33 -1.61 -0.25 -18.57
N TYR A 34 -1.51 -1.18 -19.53
CA TYR A 34 -1.16 -2.57 -19.25
C TYR A 34 0.16 -2.66 -18.47
N LEU A 35 1.21 -2.00 -18.95
CA LEU A 35 2.52 -1.99 -18.29
C LEU A 35 2.46 -1.35 -16.91
N MET A 36 1.73 -0.24 -16.74
CA MET A 36 1.55 0.38 -15.43
C MET A 36 0.84 -0.55 -14.44
N MET A 37 -0.16 -1.30 -14.88
CA MET A 37 -0.87 -2.26 -14.04
C MET A 37 0.01 -3.44 -13.68
N GLU A 38 0.74 -4.04 -14.64
CA GLU A 38 1.71 -5.12 -14.37
C GLU A 38 2.82 -4.67 -13.41
N LYS A 39 3.34 -3.45 -13.59
CA LYS A 39 4.36 -2.90 -12.69
C LYS A 39 3.85 -2.65 -11.26
N GLN A 40 2.55 -2.55 -11.05
CA GLN A 40 1.90 -2.40 -9.73
C GLN A 40 1.25 -3.71 -9.24
N HIS A 41 1.48 -4.85 -9.88
CA HIS A 41 0.84 -6.12 -9.50
C HIS A 41 1.16 -6.56 -8.06
N ASN A 42 2.27 -6.07 -7.49
CA ASN A 42 2.58 -6.24 -6.07
C ASN A 42 1.50 -5.66 -5.14
N ARG A 43 0.76 -4.62 -5.54
CA ARG A 43 -0.25 -3.96 -4.71
C ARG A 43 -1.56 -4.74 -4.64
N GLY A 44 -2.10 -5.20 -5.76
CA GLY A 44 -3.40 -5.91 -5.79
C GLY A 44 -3.40 -7.14 -6.67
N GLN A 45 -3.75 -8.30 -6.08
CA GLN A 45 -3.76 -9.60 -6.75
C GLN A 45 -5.11 -10.33 -6.67
N GLU A 46 -6.16 -9.68 -6.18
CA GLU A 46 -7.49 -10.29 -6.01
C GLU A 46 -8.47 -9.90 -7.11
N GLY A 47 -8.08 -8.99 -7.98
CA GLY A 47 -8.85 -8.56 -9.13
C GLY A 47 -8.23 -7.35 -9.80
N ALA A 48 -8.63 -7.11 -11.02
CA ALA A 48 -8.24 -5.93 -11.78
C ALA A 48 -9.41 -5.41 -12.61
N GLY A 49 -9.35 -4.13 -12.95
CA GLY A 49 -10.30 -3.55 -13.89
C GLY A 49 -9.73 -2.33 -14.58
N MET A 50 -10.27 -2.05 -15.74
CA MET A 50 -9.94 -0.88 -16.53
C MET A 50 -11.18 -0.20 -17.08
N ALA A 51 -11.09 1.09 -17.36
CA ALA A 51 -12.08 1.87 -18.06
C ALA A 51 -11.42 2.77 -19.10
N CYS A 52 -12.20 3.13 -20.13
CA CYS A 52 -11.78 4.02 -21.20
C CYS A 52 -12.92 4.93 -21.63
N VAL A 53 -12.61 6.17 -21.97
CA VAL A 53 -13.57 7.13 -22.56
C VAL A 53 -13.09 7.57 -23.93
N LYS A 54 -14.00 7.52 -24.90
CA LYS A 54 -13.86 8.12 -26.23
C LYS A 54 -14.53 9.49 -26.25
N PHE A 55 -13.84 10.51 -26.75
CA PHE A 55 -14.39 11.86 -26.75
C PHE A 55 -15.30 12.18 -27.95
N ASP A 56 -15.04 11.51 -29.05
CA ASP A 56 -15.74 11.76 -30.32
C ASP A 56 -16.86 10.74 -30.59
N GLY A 57 -17.40 10.13 -29.50
CA GLY A 57 -18.51 9.19 -29.60
C GLY A 57 -19.79 9.86 -30.12
N MET A 58 -20.43 9.29 -31.14
CA MET A 58 -21.70 9.79 -31.67
C MET A 58 -22.88 9.31 -30.80
N PRO A 59 -23.98 10.08 -30.72
CA PRO A 59 -25.20 9.61 -30.08
C PRO A 59 -25.65 8.27 -30.67
N GLY A 60 -25.99 7.31 -29.77
CA GLY A 60 -26.34 5.94 -30.15
C GLY A 60 -25.17 4.96 -30.20
N THR A 61 -23.95 5.41 -29.94
CA THR A 61 -22.76 4.54 -29.82
C THR A 61 -22.22 4.53 -28.39
N GLU A 62 -21.56 3.43 -28.01
CA GLU A 62 -20.87 3.36 -26.71
C GLU A 62 -19.59 4.19 -26.75
N TYR A 63 -19.38 5.02 -25.73
CA TYR A 63 -18.20 5.88 -25.61
C TYR A 63 -17.46 5.68 -24.29
N MET A 64 -18.01 4.90 -23.33
CA MET A 64 -17.42 4.66 -22.02
C MET A 64 -17.37 3.16 -21.74
N PHE A 65 -16.19 2.59 -21.88
CA PHE A 65 -15.94 1.15 -21.79
C PHE A 65 -15.37 0.80 -20.41
N ARG A 66 -15.72 -0.41 -19.93
CA ARG A 66 -15.19 -0.94 -18.68
C ARG A 66 -15.08 -2.46 -18.74
N GLU A 67 -13.90 -2.99 -18.35
CA GLU A 67 -13.65 -4.41 -18.12
C GLU A 67 -13.18 -4.66 -16.69
N ARG A 68 -13.59 -5.79 -16.12
CA ARG A 68 -13.20 -6.21 -14.76
C ARG A 68 -13.08 -7.73 -14.70
N ALA A 69 -12.12 -8.21 -13.88
CA ALA A 69 -11.95 -9.63 -13.58
C ALA A 69 -11.49 -9.83 -12.14
N GLU A 70 -11.74 -11.02 -11.60
CA GLU A 70 -11.28 -11.46 -10.28
C GLU A 70 -10.09 -12.41 -10.39
N GLY A 71 -9.29 -12.48 -9.32
CA GLY A 71 -8.18 -13.43 -9.23
C GLY A 71 -6.84 -12.86 -9.69
N LYS A 72 -5.83 -13.71 -9.65
CA LYS A 72 -4.44 -13.33 -9.88
C LYS A 72 -4.15 -12.95 -11.32
N ASP A 73 -4.84 -13.60 -12.25
CA ASP A 73 -4.63 -13.42 -13.69
C ASP A 73 -5.55 -12.34 -14.28
N ALA A 74 -6.22 -11.55 -13.41
CA ALA A 74 -7.23 -10.59 -13.80
C ALA A 74 -6.72 -9.55 -14.81
N ILE A 75 -5.46 -9.10 -14.73
CA ILE A 75 -4.87 -8.16 -15.70
C ILE A 75 -4.84 -8.81 -17.09
N THR A 76 -4.25 -10.00 -17.19
CA THR A 76 -4.16 -10.73 -18.45
C THR A 76 -5.55 -11.02 -19.02
N GLU A 77 -6.52 -11.32 -18.17
CA GLU A 77 -7.89 -11.62 -18.60
C GLU A 77 -8.59 -10.39 -19.20
N ILE A 78 -8.56 -9.23 -18.54
CA ILE A 78 -9.24 -8.03 -19.04
C ILE A 78 -8.61 -7.49 -20.33
N PHE A 79 -7.29 -7.45 -20.42
CA PHE A 79 -6.61 -7.05 -21.66
C PHE A 79 -6.74 -8.10 -22.78
N GLY A 80 -6.72 -9.40 -22.42
CA GLY A 80 -6.94 -10.49 -23.36
C GLY A 80 -8.33 -10.47 -24.01
N ARG A 81 -9.37 -10.00 -23.30
CA ARG A 81 -10.71 -9.82 -23.88
C ARG A 81 -10.70 -8.76 -25.00
N VAL A 82 -10.06 -7.63 -24.77
CA VAL A 82 -9.92 -6.56 -25.77
C VAL A 82 -9.06 -7.02 -26.95
N GLN A 83 -7.93 -7.68 -26.68
CA GLN A 83 -7.05 -8.20 -27.73
C GLN A 83 -7.74 -9.24 -28.63
N LYS A 84 -8.63 -10.08 -28.10
CA LYS A 84 -9.40 -11.04 -28.88
C LYS A 84 -10.35 -10.37 -29.89
N GLU A 85 -10.88 -9.18 -29.57
CA GLU A 85 -11.67 -8.42 -30.52
C GLU A 85 -10.79 -7.84 -31.63
N TYR A 86 -9.63 -7.29 -31.28
CA TYR A 86 -8.68 -6.72 -32.22
C TYR A 86 -8.04 -7.76 -33.14
N ALA A 87 -7.78 -8.97 -32.64
CA ALA A 87 -7.18 -10.05 -33.42
C ALA A 87 -8.07 -10.55 -34.59
N ARG A 88 -9.32 -10.12 -34.67
CA ARG A 88 -10.23 -10.43 -35.78
C ARG A 88 -10.09 -9.48 -36.97
N LEU A 89 -9.33 -8.39 -36.81
CA LEU A 89 -9.15 -7.36 -37.81
C LEU A 89 -7.92 -7.64 -38.67
N SER A 90 -7.92 -7.14 -39.90
CA SER A 90 -6.69 -7.15 -40.70
C SER A 90 -5.67 -6.16 -40.11
N PRO A 91 -4.35 -6.37 -40.34
CA PRO A 91 -3.33 -5.45 -39.87
C PRO A 91 -3.54 -4.00 -40.35
N GLU A 92 -4.06 -3.84 -41.57
CA GLU A 92 -4.32 -2.52 -42.15
C GLU A 92 -5.45 -1.80 -41.40
N LEU A 93 -6.55 -2.48 -41.09
CA LEU A 93 -7.65 -1.90 -40.30
C LEU A 93 -7.24 -1.63 -38.86
N LEU A 94 -6.40 -2.50 -38.30
CA LEU A 94 -5.90 -2.30 -36.93
C LEU A 94 -4.93 -1.12 -36.84
N ALA A 95 -4.21 -0.81 -37.91
CA ALA A 95 -3.32 0.35 -37.98
C ALA A 95 -4.04 1.67 -38.27
N ASP A 96 -5.30 1.62 -38.69
CA ASP A 96 -6.12 2.80 -38.97
C ASP A 96 -6.69 3.40 -37.68
N ALA A 97 -6.10 4.50 -37.22
CA ALA A 97 -6.51 5.18 -36.00
C ALA A 97 -7.92 5.79 -36.10
N GLU A 98 -8.32 6.27 -37.28
CA GLU A 98 -9.66 6.83 -37.48
C GLU A 98 -10.73 5.72 -37.47
N PHE A 99 -10.45 4.60 -38.12
CA PHE A 99 -11.29 3.41 -38.00
C PHE A 99 -11.42 2.94 -36.55
N ALA A 100 -10.29 2.83 -35.84
CA ALA A 100 -10.27 2.41 -34.44
C ALA A 100 -11.10 3.35 -33.56
N LYS A 101 -10.91 4.66 -33.68
CA LYS A 101 -11.66 5.68 -32.94
C LYS A 101 -13.19 5.55 -33.14
N ASN A 102 -13.62 5.24 -34.34
CA ASN A 102 -15.05 5.15 -34.65
C ASN A 102 -15.67 3.78 -34.31
N HIS A 103 -14.92 2.68 -34.43
CA HIS A 103 -15.49 1.32 -34.41
C HIS A 103 -14.98 0.41 -33.28
N LEU A 104 -13.78 0.65 -32.73
CA LEU A 104 -13.21 -0.28 -31.78
C LEU A 104 -13.51 0.11 -30.34
N PRO A 105 -13.83 -0.85 -29.45
CA PRO A 105 -13.90 -0.60 -28.03
C PRO A 105 -12.51 -0.23 -27.48
N PHE A 106 -12.45 0.51 -26.40
CA PHE A 106 -11.19 0.96 -25.78
C PHE A 106 -10.22 1.74 -26.69
N ALA A 107 -10.66 2.23 -27.85
CA ALA A 107 -9.90 3.14 -28.71
C ALA A 107 -10.25 4.59 -28.34
N GLY A 108 -9.84 5.03 -27.17
CA GLY A 108 -10.18 6.36 -26.64
C GLY A 108 -8.95 7.14 -26.18
N GLN A 109 -9.19 8.29 -25.55
CA GLN A 109 -8.16 9.24 -25.15
C GLN A 109 -7.93 9.27 -23.64
N LEU A 110 -8.82 8.69 -22.84
CA LEU A 110 -8.74 8.71 -21.38
C LEU A 110 -8.92 7.30 -20.83
N TYR A 111 -7.96 6.85 -20.03
CA TYR A 111 -7.91 5.50 -19.49
C TYR A 111 -7.71 5.51 -17.98
N MET A 112 -8.28 4.50 -17.33
CA MET A 112 -8.17 4.22 -15.91
C MET A 112 -7.92 2.72 -15.71
N GLY A 113 -7.00 2.38 -14.83
CA GLY A 113 -6.72 1.02 -14.37
C GLY A 113 -6.71 0.92 -12.86
N HIS A 114 -7.13 -0.21 -12.32
CA HIS A 114 -7.14 -0.49 -10.90
C HIS A 114 -6.76 -1.93 -10.60
N LEU A 115 -5.94 -2.10 -9.58
CA LEU A 115 -5.58 -3.39 -8.99
C LEU A 115 -6.20 -3.50 -7.62
N ARG A 116 -7.03 -4.52 -7.43
CA ARG A 116 -7.80 -4.69 -6.20
C ARG A 116 -7.07 -5.52 -5.19
N TYR A 117 -7.09 -5.00 -3.97
CA TYR A 117 -6.90 -5.76 -2.76
C TYR A 117 -8.14 -5.60 -1.84
N SER A 118 -8.68 -6.70 -1.30
CA SER A 118 -9.89 -6.67 -0.46
C SER A 118 -9.53 -6.58 1.02
N THR A 119 -9.82 -5.45 1.63
CA THR A 119 -9.59 -5.22 3.06
C THR A 119 -10.77 -5.62 3.94
N THR A 120 -12.00 -5.52 3.42
CA THR A 120 -13.24 -5.66 4.21
C THR A 120 -13.99 -6.98 3.98
N GLY A 121 -13.35 -7.97 3.35
CA GLY A 121 -13.90 -9.33 3.25
C GLY A 121 -15.02 -9.55 2.23
N LYS A 122 -15.59 -8.52 1.61
CA LYS A 122 -16.59 -8.69 0.54
C LYS A 122 -15.88 -9.09 -0.76
N LYS A 123 -16.22 -10.27 -1.29
CA LYS A 123 -15.69 -10.82 -2.54
C LYS A 123 -16.72 -10.68 -3.66
N GLY A 124 -16.28 -10.88 -4.88
CA GLY A 124 -17.13 -10.88 -6.07
C GLY A 124 -16.89 -9.67 -6.98
N LEU A 125 -17.17 -9.87 -8.27
CA LEU A 125 -16.96 -8.89 -9.33
C LEU A 125 -17.67 -7.54 -9.05
N ALA A 126 -18.75 -7.55 -8.26
CA ALA A 126 -19.46 -6.34 -7.85
C ALA A 126 -18.55 -5.35 -7.09
N TYR A 127 -17.51 -5.85 -6.41
CA TYR A 127 -16.61 -5.04 -5.60
C TYR A 127 -15.26 -4.76 -6.29
N VAL A 128 -15.06 -5.19 -7.52
CA VAL A 128 -13.86 -4.88 -8.32
C VAL A 128 -14.02 -3.50 -8.96
N HIS A 129 -13.07 -2.60 -8.73
CA HIS A 129 -13.00 -1.32 -9.41
C HIS A 129 -12.62 -1.47 -10.90
N PRO A 130 -12.92 -0.47 -11.74
CA PRO A 130 -13.63 0.77 -11.50
C PRO A 130 -15.13 0.59 -11.32
N PHE A 131 -15.74 1.45 -10.50
CA PHE A 131 -17.20 1.56 -10.39
C PHE A 131 -17.73 2.54 -11.42
N LEU A 132 -18.84 2.22 -12.07
CA LEU A 132 -19.42 3.00 -13.16
C LEU A 132 -20.88 3.33 -12.88
N ARG A 133 -21.18 4.63 -12.92
CA ARG A 133 -22.52 5.20 -12.93
C ARG A 133 -22.88 5.63 -14.34
N ARG A 134 -24.04 5.23 -14.83
CA ARG A 134 -24.57 5.55 -16.16
C ARG A 134 -25.69 6.57 -16.09
N ASN A 135 -25.74 7.47 -17.06
CA ASN A 135 -26.78 8.47 -17.25
C ASN A 135 -26.94 8.77 -18.75
N ASN A 136 -28.07 9.36 -19.13
CA ASN A 136 -28.34 9.78 -20.53
C ASN A 136 -27.51 11.02 -20.97
N TRP A 137 -26.97 11.77 -20.03
CA TRP A 137 -26.10 12.91 -20.29
C TRP A 137 -24.63 12.49 -20.13
N GLN A 138 -23.77 12.79 -21.10
CA GLN A 138 -22.35 12.44 -21.06
C GLN A 138 -21.70 12.93 -19.77
N ALA A 139 -21.85 14.23 -19.44
CA ALA A 139 -21.29 14.84 -18.25
C ALA A 139 -21.74 14.20 -16.92
N LYS A 140 -22.90 13.54 -16.89
CA LYS A 140 -23.44 12.86 -15.69
C LYS A 140 -22.99 11.40 -15.56
N ASN A 141 -22.28 10.83 -16.55
CA ASN A 141 -21.63 9.53 -16.42
C ASN A 141 -20.33 9.66 -15.64
N LEU A 142 -20.13 8.79 -14.67
CA LEU A 142 -18.96 8.83 -13.78
C LEU A 142 -18.39 7.42 -13.59
N CYS A 143 -17.09 7.32 -13.74
CA CYS A 143 -16.32 6.12 -13.39
C CYS A 143 -15.27 6.47 -12.35
N ILE A 144 -15.22 5.74 -11.24
CA ILE A 144 -14.24 5.98 -10.18
C ILE A 144 -13.49 4.71 -9.79
N CYS A 145 -12.26 4.87 -9.41
CA CYS A 145 -11.47 3.88 -8.69
C CYS A 145 -10.60 4.56 -7.62
N GLY A 146 -9.95 3.79 -6.78
CA GLY A 146 -9.01 4.38 -5.83
C GLY A 146 -8.42 3.38 -4.87
N ASN A 147 -7.35 3.81 -4.24
CA ASN A 147 -6.81 3.21 -3.03
C ASN A 147 -7.37 4.00 -1.86
N PHE A 148 -8.45 3.53 -1.26
CA PHE A 148 -9.14 4.25 -0.19
C PHE A 148 -9.79 3.32 0.82
N ASN A 149 -9.84 3.78 2.06
CA ASN A 149 -10.67 3.23 3.12
C ASN A 149 -11.21 4.37 4.00
N MET A 150 -12.53 4.44 4.12
CA MET A 150 -13.21 5.47 4.89
C MET A 150 -13.53 4.95 6.30
N THR A 151 -13.06 5.64 7.32
CA THR A 151 -13.37 5.31 8.72
C THR A 151 -14.81 5.65 9.10
N ASN A 152 -15.47 6.48 8.30
CA ASN A 152 -16.82 7.00 8.54
C ASN A 152 -17.84 6.66 7.44
N ILE A 153 -17.64 5.56 6.71
CA ILE A 153 -18.53 5.20 5.60
C ILE A 153 -19.99 5.03 6.04
N ASP A 154 -20.24 4.50 7.23
CA ASP A 154 -21.58 4.35 7.80
C ASP A 154 -22.28 5.69 7.95
N GLU A 155 -21.55 6.71 8.40
CA GLU A 155 -22.08 8.06 8.60
C GLU A 155 -22.40 8.74 7.27
N ILE A 156 -21.51 8.58 6.26
CA ILE A 156 -21.74 9.07 4.91
C ILE A 156 -22.99 8.40 4.31
N PHE A 157 -23.12 7.09 4.47
CA PHE A 157 -24.27 6.34 3.99
C PHE A 157 -25.58 6.81 4.65
N GLN A 158 -25.60 7.00 5.97
CA GLN A 158 -26.76 7.53 6.69
C GLN A 158 -27.11 8.97 6.26
N GLN A 159 -26.13 9.83 6.00
CA GLN A 159 -26.36 11.17 5.46
C GLN A 159 -27.02 11.12 4.08
N MET A 160 -26.64 10.18 3.22
CA MET A 160 -27.28 9.98 1.92
C MET A 160 -28.77 9.56 2.07
N LEU A 161 -29.06 8.62 2.98
CA LEU A 161 -30.45 8.21 3.26
C LEU A 161 -31.27 9.40 3.79
N ALA A 162 -30.72 10.21 4.68
CA ALA A 162 -31.38 11.40 5.22
C ALA A 162 -31.64 12.48 4.15
N GLN A 163 -30.92 12.48 3.03
CA GLN A 163 -31.14 13.34 1.87
C GLN A 163 -32.13 12.74 0.85
N GLY A 164 -32.74 11.59 1.17
CA GLY A 164 -33.70 10.89 0.28
C GLY A 164 -33.04 10.03 -0.81
N MET A 165 -31.73 9.83 -0.76
CA MET A 165 -31.04 8.93 -1.70
C MET A 165 -31.32 7.47 -1.32
N PHE A 166 -31.33 6.58 -2.31
CA PHE A 166 -31.56 5.15 -2.11
C PHE A 166 -30.46 4.31 -2.78
N PRO A 167 -29.23 4.25 -2.22
CA PRO A 167 -28.12 3.49 -2.80
C PRO A 167 -28.42 2.00 -2.79
N ARG A 168 -28.17 1.32 -3.91
CA ARG A 168 -28.48 -0.10 -4.11
C ARG A 168 -27.49 -1.06 -3.43
N ILE A 169 -26.27 -0.63 -3.24
CA ILE A 169 -25.18 -1.46 -2.72
C ILE A 169 -24.50 -0.71 -1.58
N TYR A 170 -24.40 -1.39 -0.44
CA TYR A 170 -23.63 -0.90 0.69
C TYR A 170 -22.17 -1.33 0.54
N SER A 171 -21.34 -0.41 0.08
CA SER A 171 -19.88 -0.50 0.07
C SER A 171 -19.27 0.88 -0.09
N ASP A 172 -18.02 1.06 0.32
CA ASP A 172 -17.29 2.32 0.21
C ASP A 172 -17.37 2.87 -1.21
N GLY A 173 -16.93 2.10 -2.19
CA GLY A 173 -16.85 2.53 -3.58
C GLY A 173 -18.18 2.94 -4.18
N TYR A 174 -19.27 2.19 -3.92
CA TYR A 174 -20.60 2.57 -4.42
C TYR A 174 -21.18 3.76 -3.66
N THR A 175 -20.98 3.85 -2.35
CA THR A 175 -21.42 5.00 -1.57
C THR A 175 -20.76 6.29 -2.08
N LEU A 176 -19.44 6.24 -2.31
CA LEU A 176 -18.70 7.39 -2.83
C LEU A 176 -19.08 7.73 -4.28
N LEU A 177 -19.28 6.71 -5.13
CA LEU A 177 -19.74 6.90 -6.51
C LEU A 177 -21.10 7.63 -6.57
N GLU A 178 -22.08 7.19 -5.79
CA GLU A 178 -23.42 7.77 -5.80
C GLU A 178 -23.44 9.18 -5.19
N LEU A 179 -22.68 9.40 -4.11
CA LEU A 179 -22.57 10.73 -3.51
C LEU A 179 -21.92 11.74 -4.47
N MET A 180 -20.81 11.36 -5.11
CA MET A 180 -20.13 12.19 -6.10
C MET A 180 -20.99 12.38 -7.35
N GLY A 181 -21.66 11.32 -7.81
CA GLY A 181 -22.60 11.39 -8.93
C GLY A 181 -23.74 12.36 -8.70
N HIS A 182 -24.26 12.44 -7.47
CA HIS A 182 -25.29 13.42 -7.11
C HIS A 182 -24.76 14.87 -7.20
N ARG A 183 -23.51 15.12 -6.82
CA ARG A 183 -22.89 16.45 -6.98
C ARG A 183 -22.62 16.78 -8.45
N LEU A 184 -22.18 15.78 -9.21
CA LEU A 184 -21.99 15.89 -10.65
C LEU A 184 -23.31 16.23 -11.38
N ASP A 185 -24.43 15.61 -10.98
CA ASP A 185 -25.76 15.92 -11.52
C ASP A 185 -26.12 17.40 -11.31
N ARG A 186 -25.88 17.93 -10.11
CA ARG A 186 -26.16 19.34 -9.78
C ARG A 186 -25.28 20.31 -10.59
N GLU A 187 -24.02 19.95 -10.80
CA GLU A 187 -23.13 20.75 -11.62
C GLU A 187 -23.57 20.79 -13.09
N ALA A 188 -23.93 19.63 -13.65
CA ALA A 188 -24.45 19.55 -15.01
C ALA A 188 -25.79 20.29 -15.15
N GLU A 189 -26.67 20.23 -14.14
CA GLU A 189 -27.95 20.96 -14.15
C GLU A 189 -27.77 22.47 -14.11
N ARG A 190 -26.80 22.98 -13.34
CA ARG A 190 -26.42 24.39 -13.34
C ARG A 190 -26.02 24.85 -14.74
N ASN A 191 -25.14 24.11 -15.39
CA ASN A 191 -24.67 24.41 -16.74
C ASN A 191 -25.79 24.27 -17.78
N PHE A 192 -26.73 23.34 -17.61
CA PHE A 192 -27.94 23.23 -18.44
C PHE A 192 -28.80 24.52 -18.38
N VAL A 193 -29.05 25.02 -17.17
CA VAL A 193 -29.80 26.26 -16.97
C VAL A 193 -29.09 27.46 -17.64
N ASP A 194 -27.79 27.52 -17.54
CA ASP A 194 -27.01 28.61 -18.15
C ASP A 194 -26.97 28.50 -19.69
N ALA A 195 -26.83 27.27 -20.23
CA ALA A 195 -26.96 27.02 -21.67
C ALA A 195 -28.34 27.48 -22.22
N LYS A 196 -29.43 27.22 -21.50
CA LYS A 196 -30.78 27.65 -21.89
C LYS A 196 -30.94 29.17 -21.83
N LYS A 197 -30.34 29.85 -20.85
CA LYS A 197 -30.32 31.34 -20.81
C LYS A 197 -29.60 31.94 -21.99
N LEU A 198 -28.58 31.24 -22.51
CA LEU A 198 -27.85 31.65 -23.74
C LEU A 198 -28.60 31.33 -25.03
N GLY A 199 -29.78 30.68 -24.94
CA GLY A 199 -30.59 30.31 -26.10
C GLY A 199 -30.09 29.10 -26.87
N LEU A 200 -29.21 28.29 -26.28
CA LEU A 200 -28.69 27.08 -26.92
C LEU A 200 -29.76 25.98 -26.99
N GLU A 201 -29.70 25.16 -28.05
CA GLU A 201 -30.63 24.07 -28.31
C GLU A 201 -29.90 22.79 -28.75
N GLY A 202 -30.58 21.64 -28.65
CA GLY A 202 -30.09 20.35 -29.14
C GLY A 202 -28.72 19.97 -28.58
N MET A 203 -27.81 19.56 -29.45
CA MET A 203 -26.46 19.12 -29.07
C MET A 203 -25.55 20.27 -28.61
N ASP A 204 -25.87 21.53 -28.91
CA ASP A 204 -25.13 22.69 -28.42
C ASP A 204 -25.22 22.83 -26.90
N ILE A 205 -26.36 22.39 -26.30
CA ILE A 205 -26.51 22.30 -24.85
C ILE A 205 -25.53 21.27 -24.27
N THR A 206 -25.43 20.08 -24.88
CA THR A 206 -24.50 19.04 -24.46
C THR A 206 -23.06 19.55 -24.54
N SER A 207 -22.68 20.15 -25.68
CA SER A 207 -21.34 20.74 -25.88
C SER A 207 -21.04 21.81 -24.85
N TYR A 208 -22.02 22.67 -24.54
CA TYR A 208 -21.85 23.68 -23.50
C TYR A 208 -21.59 23.05 -22.12
N ILE A 209 -22.42 22.09 -21.70
CA ILE A 209 -22.26 21.40 -20.41
C ILE A 209 -20.89 20.73 -20.34
N ASP A 210 -20.52 19.94 -21.35
CA ASP A 210 -19.27 19.19 -21.38
C ASP A 210 -18.02 20.07 -21.28
N ASN A 211 -18.08 21.31 -21.80
CA ASN A 211 -16.96 22.26 -21.75
C ASN A 211 -16.97 23.16 -20.50
N HIS A 212 -18.04 23.18 -19.70
CA HIS A 212 -18.18 24.04 -18.52
C HIS A 212 -18.33 23.30 -17.21
N MET A 213 -18.06 21.98 -17.18
CA MET A 213 -18.06 21.21 -15.93
C MET A 213 -16.96 21.69 -14.99
N ASP A 214 -17.33 22.07 -13.78
CA ASP A 214 -16.39 22.43 -12.71
C ASP A 214 -16.16 21.23 -11.80
N MET A 215 -15.20 20.39 -12.17
CA MET A 215 -14.82 19.20 -11.39
C MET A 215 -14.24 19.56 -10.02
N ALA A 216 -13.57 20.71 -9.88
CA ALA A 216 -13.08 21.19 -8.60
C ALA A 216 -14.24 21.49 -7.63
N ASN A 217 -15.33 22.12 -8.12
CA ASN A 217 -16.53 22.35 -7.33
C ASN A 217 -17.24 21.03 -6.93
N VAL A 218 -17.30 20.06 -7.84
CA VAL A 218 -17.84 18.73 -7.54
C VAL A 218 -17.06 18.09 -6.38
N LEU A 219 -15.73 18.11 -6.42
CA LEU A 219 -14.87 17.57 -5.38
C LEU A 219 -15.00 18.35 -4.06
N ARG A 220 -14.95 19.67 -4.08
CA ARG A 220 -15.09 20.54 -2.89
C ARG A 220 -16.44 20.37 -2.19
N THR A 221 -17.50 20.04 -2.91
CA THR A 221 -18.82 19.80 -2.33
C THR A 221 -19.06 18.34 -1.90
N THR A 222 -18.24 17.41 -2.37
CA THR A 222 -18.34 15.98 -2.03
C THR A 222 -17.50 15.61 -0.80
N MET A 223 -16.26 16.07 -0.73
CA MET A 223 -15.22 15.49 0.14
C MET A 223 -15.03 16.11 1.53
N PRO A 224 -15.63 17.25 1.94
CA PRO A 224 -15.34 17.87 3.24
C PRO A 224 -15.58 16.97 4.45
N ASN A 225 -16.51 16.03 4.35
CA ASN A 225 -16.89 15.11 5.42
C ASN A 225 -16.18 13.76 5.36
N PHE A 226 -15.25 13.56 4.42
CA PHE A 226 -14.50 12.31 4.32
C PHE A 226 -13.46 12.20 5.43
N ASP A 227 -13.51 11.10 6.16
CA ASP A 227 -12.54 10.73 7.19
C ASP A 227 -11.91 9.38 6.79
N GLY A 228 -10.63 9.39 6.48
CA GLY A 228 -9.92 8.19 6.01
C GLY A 228 -8.66 8.52 5.23
N GLY A 229 -7.97 7.49 4.78
CA GLY A 229 -6.84 7.58 3.85
C GLY A 229 -7.31 7.25 2.44
N TYR A 230 -7.04 8.13 1.47
CA TYR A 230 -7.49 7.88 0.10
C TYR A 230 -6.65 8.58 -0.98
N VAL A 231 -6.49 7.86 -2.08
CA VAL A 231 -6.27 8.42 -3.42
C VAL A 231 -7.46 7.99 -4.26
N MET A 232 -8.25 8.95 -4.71
CA MET A 232 -9.44 8.72 -5.51
C MET A 232 -9.24 9.25 -6.93
N CYS A 233 -9.46 8.40 -7.90
CA CYS A 233 -9.33 8.69 -9.31
C CYS A 233 -10.70 8.59 -9.98
N GLY A 234 -10.96 9.47 -10.93
CA GLY A 234 -12.21 9.44 -11.67
C GLY A 234 -12.11 9.98 -13.07
N LEU A 235 -13.08 9.57 -13.89
CA LEU A 235 -13.29 10.08 -15.24
C LEU A 235 -14.80 10.21 -15.51
N THR A 236 -15.19 11.23 -16.26
CA THR A 236 -16.56 11.46 -16.70
C THR A 236 -16.74 11.07 -18.16
N GLY A 237 -17.98 10.84 -18.56
CA GLY A 237 -18.29 10.61 -19.98
C GLY A 237 -18.03 11.81 -20.88
N SER A 238 -17.99 13.04 -20.34
CA SER A 238 -17.60 14.26 -21.04
C SER A 238 -16.07 14.39 -21.23
N GLY A 239 -15.26 13.56 -20.55
CA GLY A 239 -13.81 13.56 -20.72
C GLY A 239 -13.04 14.32 -19.64
N GLU A 240 -13.68 14.68 -18.53
CA GLU A 240 -12.99 15.18 -17.34
C GLU A 240 -12.23 14.04 -16.64
N MET A 241 -11.01 14.31 -16.22
CA MET A 241 -10.17 13.43 -15.40
C MET A 241 -9.84 14.10 -14.09
N PHE A 242 -9.86 13.33 -12.99
CA PHE A 242 -9.31 13.78 -11.71
C PHE A 242 -8.55 12.69 -10.99
N SER A 243 -7.56 13.12 -10.22
CA SER A 243 -6.91 12.31 -9.18
C SER A 243 -6.75 13.17 -7.92
N MET A 244 -7.37 12.76 -6.82
CA MET A 244 -7.43 13.51 -5.55
C MET A 244 -6.79 12.71 -4.43
N ARG A 245 -5.92 13.36 -3.64
CA ARG A 245 -5.28 12.79 -2.45
C ARG A 245 -5.89 13.34 -1.17
N ASP A 246 -6.00 12.49 -0.14
CA ASP A 246 -6.52 12.86 1.17
C ASP A 246 -5.73 14.02 1.82
N PRO A 247 -6.35 14.80 2.73
CA PRO A 247 -5.72 16.00 3.30
C PRO A 247 -4.62 15.73 4.34
N TRP A 248 -4.38 14.48 4.74
CA TRP A 248 -3.27 14.07 5.60
C TRP A 248 -2.13 13.42 4.79
N GLY A 249 -2.35 13.15 3.49
CA GLY A 249 -1.37 12.53 2.62
C GLY A 249 -1.10 11.07 2.94
N ILE A 250 -2.07 10.35 3.54
CA ILE A 250 -1.90 8.96 4.01
C ILE A 250 -1.48 8.04 2.87
N ARG A 251 -2.15 8.14 1.71
CA ARG A 251 -1.88 7.29 0.55
C ARG A 251 -1.00 7.99 -0.49
N PRO A 252 -0.04 7.28 -1.10
CA PRO A 252 0.82 7.86 -2.12
C PRO A 252 0.12 7.94 -3.48
N ALA A 253 0.39 9.01 -4.21
CA ALA A 253 0.05 9.17 -5.62
C ALA A 253 1.10 10.02 -6.32
N PHE A 254 1.49 9.59 -7.50
CA PHE A 254 2.50 10.26 -8.34
C PHE A 254 1.93 10.55 -9.70
N TYR A 255 2.38 11.63 -10.32
CA TYR A 255 1.97 12.01 -11.67
C TYR A 255 3.13 12.52 -12.49
N TYR A 256 2.96 12.39 -13.80
CA TYR A 256 3.81 12.97 -14.83
C TYR A 256 2.94 13.62 -15.89
N GLN A 257 3.40 14.73 -16.44
CA GLN A 257 2.75 15.41 -17.55
C GLN A 257 3.77 15.98 -18.54
N ASN A 258 3.43 15.90 -19.81
CA ASN A 258 4.11 16.60 -20.89
C ASN A 258 3.06 17.15 -21.88
N ASP A 259 3.48 17.56 -23.10
CA ASP A 259 2.58 18.06 -24.14
C ASP A 259 1.79 16.96 -24.88
N GLU A 260 2.07 15.68 -24.59
CA GLU A 260 1.43 14.54 -25.23
C GLU A 260 0.45 13.81 -24.31
N PHE A 261 0.78 13.66 -23.03
CA PHE A 261 -0.06 12.92 -22.10
C PHE A 261 0.13 13.33 -20.64
N VAL A 262 -0.87 12.98 -19.84
CA VAL A 262 -0.80 12.99 -18.37
C VAL A 262 -0.93 11.56 -17.87
N ALA A 263 -0.08 11.15 -16.94
CA ALA A 263 -0.15 9.82 -16.32
C ALA A 263 -0.13 9.93 -14.79
N VAL A 264 -0.90 9.05 -14.10
CA VAL A 264 -0.95 8.96 -12.65
C VAL A 264 -0.76 7.51 -12.23
N ALA A 265 0.01 7.26 -11.18
CA ALA A 265 0.21 5.94 -10.59
C ALA A 265 0.33 6.03 -9.06
N SER A 266 0.08 4.91 -8.36
CA SER A 266 0.31 4.83 -6.92
C SER A 266 1.78 4.86 -6.53
N GLU A 267 2.68 4.46 -7.43
CA GLU A 267 4.11 4.35 -7.16
C GLU A 267 4.94 5.05 -8.23
N ARG A 268 5.96 5.82 -7.82
CA ARG A 268 6.88 6.56 -8.72
C ARG A 268 7.62 5.64 -9.71
N PRO A 269 8.18 4.47 -9.30
CA PRO A 269 8.90 3.58 -10.22
C PRO A 269 8.04 3.03 -11.36
N VAL A 270 6.73 3.03 -11.19
CA VAL A 270 5.80 2.61 -12.25
C VAL A 270 5.85 3.59 -13.41
N LEU A 271 5.79 4.89 -13.13
CA LEU A 271 5.91 5.93 -14.15
C LEU A 271 7.31 5.94 -14.77
N GLN A 272 8.36 5.86 -13.92
CA GLN A 272 9.75 5.80 -14.39
C GLN A 272 9.97 4.70 -15.42
N THR A 273 9.62 3.48 -15.07
CA THR A 273 9.90 2.32 -15.95
C THR A 273 8.93 2.17 -17.11
N THR A 274 7.72 2.75 -17.03
CA THR A 274 6.75 2.69 -18.14
C THR A 274 7.06 3.70 -19.22
N PHE A 275 7.53 4.88 -18.84
CA PHE A 275 7.73 6.00 -19.75
C PHE A 275 9.20 6.40 -19.95
N ASP A 276 10.13 5.66 -19.32
CA ASP A 276 11.57 5.92 -19.36
C ASP A 276 11.91 7.33 -18.85
N LEU A 277 11.46 7.64 -17.62
CA LEU A 277 11.57 8.96 -17.00
C LEU A 277 12.63 8.96 -15.90
N GLU A 278 13.24 10.14 -15.71
CA GLU A 278 14.06 10.39 -14.54
C GLU A 278 13.20 10.55 -13.26
N CYS A 279 13.80 10.27 -12.12
CA CYS A 279 13.10 10.33 -10.83
C CYS A 279 12.50 11.72 -10.55
N ASP A 280 13.23 12.78 -10.95
CA ASP A 280 12.88 14.17 -10.65
C ASP A 280 11.83 14.76 -11.61
N ASP A 281 11.54 14.08 -12.73
CA ASP A 281 10.44 14.43 -13.64
C ASP A 281 9.07 14.11 -13.04
N ILE A 282 9.01 13.15 -12.14
CA ILE A 282 7.78 12.63 -11.55
C ILE A 282 7.47 13.37 -10.25
N LYS A 283 6.28 13.94 -10.19
CA LYS A 283 5.82 14.73 -9.04
C LYS A 283 4.88 13.90 -8.16
N GLU A 284 4.97 14.11 -6.86
CA GLU A 284 4.00 13.58 -5.90
C GLU A 284 2.81 14.51 -5.79
N LEU A 285 1.60 13.94 -5.81
CA LEU A 285 0.35 14.67 -5.60
C LEU A 285 0.29 15.12 -4.13
N GLN A 286 0.20 16.43 -3.92
CA GLN A 286 0.22 16.99 -2.57
C GLN A 286 -1.07 16.68 -1.79
N PRO A 287 -1.00 16.56 -0.45
CA PRO A 287 -2.18 16.33 0.38
C PRO A 287 -3.26 17.39 0.18
N GLY A 288 -4.51 16.94 0.08
CA GLY A 288 -5.67 17.83 -0.13
C GLY A 288 -5.83 18.39 -1.53
N ASN A 289 -4.90 18.10 -2.44
CA ASN A 289 -4.93 18.60 -3.83
C ASN A 289 -5.51 17.56 -4.79
N ALA A 290 -6.08 18.05 -5.88
CA ALA A 290 -6.47 17.25 -7.02
C ALA A 290 -5.74 17.70 -8.30
N LEU A 291 -5.25 16.72 -9.04
CA LEU A 291 -4.86 16.88 -10.44
C LEU A 291 -6.12 16.76 -11.29
N LEU A 292 -6.45 17.80 -12.03
CA LEU A 292 -7.63 17.88 -12.90
C LEU A 292 -7.16 18.04 -14.35
N VAL A 293 -7.79 17.30 -15.26
CA VAL A 293 -7.58 17.48 -16.70
C VAL A 293 -8.95 17.55 -17.34
N ASN A 294 -9.27 18.67 -17.94
CA ASN A 294 -10.56 18.88 -18.59
C ASN A 294 -10.62 18.24 -19.99
N ARG A 295 -11.80 18.31 -20.62
CA ARG A 295 -12.00 17.77 -21.97
C ARG A 295 -11.00 18.35 -23.00
N SER A 296 -10.68 19.63 -22.93
CA SER A 296 -9.74 20.28 -23.86
C SER A 296 -8.27 19.89 -23.64
N GLY A 297 -7.95 19.17 -22.55
CA GLY A 297 -6.58 18.79 -22.21
C GLY A 297 -5.85 19.79 -21.31
N GLU A 298 -6.54 20.83 -20.81
CA GLU A 298 -5.96 21.74 -19.83
C GLU A 298 -5.72 21.00 -18.50
N VAL A 299 -4.49 21.07 -18.01
CA VAL A 299 -4.06 20.41 -16.77
C VAL A 299 -3.98 21.45 -15.65
N ARG A 300 -4.70 21.21 -14.56
CA ARG A 300 -4.71 22.09 -13.38
C ARG A 300 -4.45 21.30 -12.11
N MET A 301 -3.66 21.90 -11.22
CA MET A 301 -3.52 21.45 -9.83
C MET A 301 -4.37 22.35 -8.94
N GLU A 302 -5.38 21.77 -8.31
CA GLU A 302 -6.35 22.50 -7.49
C GLU A 302 -6.32 22.04 -6.05
N ARG A 303 -6.28 22.99 -5.12
CA ARG A 303 -6.52 22.70 -3.71
C ARG A 303 -8.02 22.48 -3.48
N ILE A 304 -8.39 21.27 -3.14
CA ILE A 304 -9.78 20.86 -2.87
C ILE A 304 -10.08 20.96 -1.37
N LEU A 305 -9.17 20.44 -0.54
CA LEU A 305 -9.25 20.49 0.93
C LEU A 305 -7.99 21.12 1.49
N GLU A 306 -8.12 21.83 2.59
CA GLU A 306 -6.94 22.28 3.33
C GLU A 306 -6.15 21.08 3.85
N GLN A 307 -4.83 21.15 3.74
CA GLN A 307 -3.94 20.14 4.31
C GLN A 307 -4.12 20.13 5.85
N ARG A 308 -4.35 18.95 6.41
CA ARG A 308 -4.62 18.77 7.84
C ARG A 308 -3.44 18.18 8.62
N GLY A 309 -2.41 17.76 7.93
CA GLY A 309 -1.21 17.20 8.51
C GLY A 309 -0.28 16.64 7.44
N ASP A 310 0.83 16.06 7.90
CA ASP A 310 1.73 15.24 7.11
C ASP A 310 1.79 13.87 7.82
N SER A 311 0.96 12.95 7.34
CA SER A 311 0.81 11.61 7.92
C SER A 311 0.94 10.54 6.84
N ALA A 312 1.82 10.78 5.88
CA ALA A 312 2.16 9.80 4.86
C ALA A 312 2.60 8.49 5.53
N CYS A 313 2.01 7.38 5.07
CA CYS A 313 2.15 6.07 5.69
C CYS A 313 3.61 5.58 5.66
N SER A 314 4.23 5.40 6.84
CA SER A 314 5.58 4.84 6.95
C SER A 314 5.67 3.38 6.53
N PHE A 315 4.55 2.64 6.62
CA PHE A 315 4.50 1.23 6.21
C PHE A 315 4.57 1.07 4.69
N GLU A 316 4.14 2.07 3.93
CA GLU A 316 4.38 2.13 2.48
C GLU A 316 5.88 2.08 2.19
N ARG A 317 6.70 2.77 2.97
CA ARG A 317 8.15 2.83 2.82
C ARG A 317 8.82 1.54 3.26
N ILE A 318 8.37 0.95 4.37
CA ILE A 318 8.92 -0.30 4.92
C ILE A 318 8.60 -1.49 4.03
N TYR A 319 7.34 -1.60 3.55
CA TYR A 319 6.83 -2.84 2.98
C TYR A 319 6.15 -2.72 1.62
N PHE A 320 5.09 -1.87 1.49
CA PHE A 320 4.16 -1.98 0.34
C PHE A 320 4.74 -1.49 -0.97
N SER A 321 5.35 -0.32 -0.97
CA SER A 321 5.90 0.28 -2.18
C SER A 321 7.17 -0.43 -2.64
N ARG A 322 7.44 -0.35 -3.92
CA ARG A 322 8.59 -1.04 -4.54
C ARG A 322 9.92 -0.54 -3.99
N GLY A 323 10.77 -1.48 -3.59
CA GLY A 323 12.13 -1.19 -3.13
C GLY A 323 13.09 -0.69 -4.22
N SER A 324 12.65 -0.65 -5.48
CA SER A 324 13.38 -0.05 -6.60
C SER A 324 13.23 1.47 -6.68
N ASP A 325 12.36 2.08 -5.87
CA ASP A 325 12.32 3.53 -5.70
C ASP A 325 13.62 4.04 -5.05
N ARG A 326 14.20 5.14 -5.58
CA ARG A 326 15.47 5.71 -5.11
C ARG A 326 15.46 6.01 -3.61
N ASP A 327 14.40 6.63 -3.13
CA ASP A 327 14.33 7.10 -1.75
C ASP A 327 13.97 5.93 -0.82
N ILE A 328 13.01 5.07 -1.21
CA ILE A 328 12.66 3.85 -0.46
C ILE A 328 13.86 2.92 -0.32
N TYR A 329 14.67 2.77 -1.36
CA TYR A 329 15.88 1.96 -1.30
C TYR A 329 16.86 2.48 -0.23
N ARG A 330 17.08 3.82 -0.19
CA ARG A 330 17.95 4.47 0.80
C ARG A 330 17.40 4.33 2.22
N GLU A 331 16.10 4.56 2.39
CA GLU A 331 15.41 4.46 3.67
C GLU A 331 15.45 3.05 4.23
N ARG A 332 15.16 2.03 3.42
CA ARG A 332 15.26 0.63 3.85
C ARG A 332 16.68 0.24 4.22
N LYS A 333 17.69 0.71 3.49
CA LYS A 333 19.08 0.53 3.91
C LYS A 333 19.36 1.20 5.25
N ARG A 334 18.86 2.43 5.45
CA ARG A 334 19.05 3.14 6.71
C ARG A 334 18.37 2.43 7.88
N LEU A 335 17.17 1.89 7.70
CA LEU A 335 16.50 1.04 8.70
C LEU A 335 17.41 -0.13 9.14
N GLY A 336 18.05 -0.80 8.20
CA GLY A 336 18.98 -1.89 8.51
C GLY A 336 20.24 -1.41 9.25
N GLU A 337 20.84 -0.29 8.84
CA GLU A 337 22.02 0.29 9.50
C GLU A 337 21.74 0.66 10.97
N LEU A 338 20.54 1.21 11.25
CA LEU A 338 20.16 1.65 12.60
C LEU A 338 19.88 0.50 13.57
N LEU A 339 19.72 -0.73 13.08
CA LEU A 339 19.54 -1.92 13.90
C LEU A 339 20.86 -2.49 14.44
N VAL A 340 22.02 -2.04 13.93
CA VAL A 340 23.34 -2.62 14.28
C VAL A 340 23.61 -2.65 15.78
N PRO A 341 23.39 -1.58 16.58
CA PRO A 341 23.67 -1.62 18.03
C PRO A 341 22.87 -2.71 18.74
N GLN A 342 21.55 -2.79 18.48
CA GLN A 342 20.67 -3.75 19.12
C GLN A 342 20.99 -5.21 18.71
N VAL A 343 21.33 -5.43 17.44
CA VAL A 343 21.72 -6.76 16.96
C VAL A 343 23.09 -7.16 17.49
N LEU A 344 24.03 -6.21 17.64
CA LEU A 344 25.35 -6.46 18.24
C LEU A 344 25.20 -6.91 19.69
N ASP A 345 24.32 -6.25 20.47
CA ASP A 345 23.99 -6.65 21.82
C ASP A 345 23.36 -8.06 21.87
N ALA A 346 22.44 -8.35 20.95
CA ALA A 346 21.76 -9.64 20.85
C ALA A 346 22.69 -10.81 20.52
N VAL A 347 23.85 -10.57 19.89
CA VAL A 347 24.88 -11.58 19.62
C VAL A 347 26.07 -11.48 20.57
N ASP A 348 25.92 -10.78 21.70
CA ASP A 348 26.96 -10.60 22.74
C ASP A 348 28.29 -10.02 22.17
N GLY A 349 28.22 -9.21 21.13
CA GLY A 349 29.38 -8.61 20.44
C GLY A 349 30.14 -9.57 19.51
N ASP A 350 29.75 -10.84 19.42
CA ASP A 350 30.45 -11.87 18.66
C ASP A 350 30.10 -11.83 17.17
N ILE A 351 30.74 -10.93 16.42
CA ILE A 351 30.55 -10.81 14.97
C ILE A 351 31.18 -12.02 14.22
N ASN A 352 32.26 -12.56 14.74
CA ASN A 352 33.05 -13.60 14.05
C ASN A 352 32.29 -14.93 13.95
N HIS A 353 31.51 -15.28 14.98
CA HIS A 353 30.67 -16.46 15.01
C HIS A 353 29.20 -16.08 14.79
N THR A 354 28.94 -15.12 13.88
CA THR A 354 27.58 -14.72 13.53
C THR A 354 27.40 -14.75 12.03
N VAL A 355 26.37 -15.49 11.58
CA VAL A 355 25.93 -15.55 10.20
C VAL A 355 24.69 -14.70 10.02
N PHE A 356 24.72 -13.78 9.07
CA PHE A 356 23.62 -12.87 8.74
C PHE A 356 22.86 -13.37 7.52
N SER A 357 21.54 -13.34 7.58
CA SER A 357 20.63 -13.71 6.51
C SER A 357 19.36 -12.83 6.51
N PHE A 358 18.45 -13.08 5.59
CA PHE A 358 17.17 -12.37 5.53
C PHE A 358 16.03 -13.29 5.10
N ILE A 359 14.80 -12.90 5.42
CA ILE A 359 13.59 -13.56 4.92
C ILE A 359 13.20 -12.94 3.58
N PRO A 360 13.22 -13.72 2.48
CA PRO A 360 12.84 -13.21 1.16
C PRO A 360 11.37 -12.76 1.11
N ASN A 361 11.03 -11.64 0.38
CA ASN A 361 11.93 -10.86 -0.49
C ASN A 361 12.11 -9.41 0.02
N THR A 362 11.13 -8.83 0.73
CA THR A 362 11.06 -7.39 1.03
C THR A 362 12.17 -6.92 1.97
N ALA A 363 12.62 -7.78 2.87
CA ALA A 363 13.68 -7.49 3.84
C ALA A 363 15.09 -7.34 3.23
N GLU A 364 15.29 -7.75 1.97
CA GLU A 364 16.61 -7.80 1.34
C GLU A 364 17.36 -6.45 1.37
N VAL A 365 16.66 -5.34 1.12
CA VAL A 365 17.30 -4.02 1.09
C VAL A 365 17.73 -3.57 2.51
N ALA A 366 16.90 -3.84 3.53
CA ALA A 366 17.26 -3.58 4.92
C ALA A 366 18.45 -4.47 5.36
N TYR A 367 18.49 -5.70 4.90
CA TYR A 367 19.62 -6.60 5.10
C TYR A 367 20.95 -6.02 4.58
N TYR A 368 20.96 -5.47 3.35
CA TYR A 368 22.18 -4.80 2.85
C TYR A 368 22.60 -3.62 3.72
N GLY A 369 21.64 -2.89 4.29
CA GLY A 369 21.92 -1.84 5.26
C GLY A 369 22.55 -2.37 6.54
N LEU A 370 21.99 -3.43 7.12
CA LEU A 370 22.51 -4.11 8.30
C LEU A 370 23.95 -4.59 8.08
N LEU A 371 24.21 -5.28 6.96
CA LEU A 371 25.58 -5.72 6.61
C LEU A 371 26.56 -4.55 6.46
N SER A 372 26.13 -3.46 5.82
CA SER A 372 26.95 -2.25 5.67
C SER A 372 27.34 -1.68 7.03
N GLY A 373 26.39 -1.62 7.96
CA GLY A 373 26.62 -1.15 9.32
C GLY A 373 27.56 -2.07 10.11
N PHE A 374 27.38 -3.39 10.02
CA PHE A 374 28.28 -4.35 10.66
C PHE A 374 29.70 -4.31 10.07
N LYS A 375 29.86 -4.14 8.76
CA LYS A 375 31.18 -3.91 8.14
C LYS A 375 31.87 -2.68 8.70
N LYS A 376 31.14 -1.57 8.90
CA LYS A 376 31.71 -0.35 9.54
C LYS A 376 32.11 -0.62 10.99
N CYS A 377 31.29 -1.39 11.74
CA CYS A 377 31.61 -1.78 13.12
C CYS A 377 32.85 -2.65 13.18
N LEU A 378 32.95 -3.71 12.39
CA LEU A 378 34.07 -4.61 12.31
C LEU A 378 35.36 -3.86 11.92
N ASN A 379 35.29 -2.95 10.95
CA ASN A 379 36.46 -2.15 10.58
C ASN A 379 36.99 -1.27 11.73
N ARG A 380 36.08 -0.72 12.56
CA ARG A 380 36.52 0.01 13.78
C ARG A 380 37.19 -0.92 14.79
N GLN A 381 36.67 -2.12 14.99
CA GLN A 381 37.30 -3.12 15.87
C GLN A 381 38.67 -3.52 15.35
N LYS A 382 38.86 -3.74 14.05
CA LYS A 382 40.14 -4.03 13.44
C LYS A 382 41.15 -2.92 13.69
N VAL A 383 40.77 -1.66 13.46
CA VAL A 383 41.60 -0.51 13.72
C VAL A 383 42.00 -0.44 15.20
N GLN A 384 41.06 -0.67 16.12
CA GLN A 384 41.35 -0.70 17.56
C GLN A 384 42.28 -1.84 17.93
N GLN A 385 42.11 -3.04 17.41
CA GLN A 385 42.98 -4.17 17.63
C GLN A 385 44.42 -3.87 17.18
N ILE A 386 44.58 -3.31 15.96
CA ILE A 386 45.91 -2.92 15.46
C ILE A 386 46.56 -1.83 16.34
N GLN A 387 45.75 -0.83 16.78
CA GLN A 387 46.27 0.25 17.65
C GLN A 387 46.62 -0.19 19.08
N GLN A 388 46.06 -1.30 19.53
CA GLN A 388 46.31 -1.87 20.86
C GLN A 388 47.54 -2.81 20.90
N LEU A 389 48.13 -3.13 19.77
CA LEU A 389 49.38 -3.87 19.72
C LEU A 389 50.51 -3.00 20.32
N ASP A 390 51.27 -3.57 21.22
CA ASP A 390 52.37 -2.91 21.91
C ASP A 390 53.73 -3.06 21.17
N HIS A 391 53.69 -3.65 19.98
CA HIS A 391 54.83 -3.89 19.08
C HIS A 391 54.42 -3.62 17.62
N GLU A 392 55.42 -3.55 16.73
CA GLU A 392 55.18 -3.49 15.31
C GLU A 392 54.55 -4.81 14.83
N PRO A 393 53.33 -4.78 14.24
CA PRO A 393 52.60 -6.00 13.92
C PRO A 393 53.30 -6.81 12.83
N THR A 394 53.34 -8.12 12.98
CA THR A 394 53.78 -9.05 11.94
C THR A 394 52.75 -9.17 10.81
N ASP A 395 53.18 -9.60 9.64
CA ASP A 395 52.26 -9.83 8.52
C ASP A 395 51.18 -10.87 8.88
N GLU A 396 51.53 -11.90 9.68
CA GLU A 396 50.59 -12.93 10.14
C GLU A 396 49.51 -12.36 11.07
N GLU A 397 49.90 -11.47 12.02
CA GLU A 397 48.95 -10.80 12.92
C GLU A 397 48.02 -9.83 12.15
N LEU A 398 48.59 -9.08 11.20
CA LEU A 398 47.79 -8.21 10.33
C LEU A 398 46.80 -9.02 9.49
N HIS A 399 47.24 -10.12 8.88
CA HIS A 399 46.34 -11.01 8.15
C HIS A 399 45.25 -11.59 9.04
N ALA A 400 45.58 -12.07 10.24
CA ALA A 400 44.60 -12.60 11.18
C ALA A 400 43.51 -11.55 11.55
N ILE A 401 43.86 -10.28 11.68
CA ILE A 401 42.90 -9.20 11.95
C ILE A 401 42.15 -8.82 10.67
N LEU A 402 42.83 -8.64 9.54
CA LEU A 402 42.25 -8.10 8.32
C LEU A 402 41.33 -9.12 7.59
N ASP A 403 41.65 -10.41 7.69
CA ASP A 403 40.88 -11.47 7.05
C ASP A 403 39.53 -11.78 7.75
N THR A 404 39.28 -11.21 8.93
CA THR A 404 37.94 -11.27 9.54
C THR A 404 36.93 -10.54 8.67
N TYR A 405 35.72 -11.12 8.50
CA TYR A 405 34.66 -10.52 7.70
C TYR A 405 33.28 -10.82 8.28
N VAL A 406 32.30 -9.99 7.89
CA VAL A 406 30.89 -10.21 8.24
C VAL A 406 30.35 -11.34 7.36
N ARG A 407 30.07 -12.49 7.98
CA ARG A 407 29.56 -13.69 7.30
C ARG A 407 28.12 -13.48 6.87
N SER A 408 27.86 -13.51 5.57
CA SER A 408 26.53 -13.27 5.01
C SER A 408 26.13 -14.40 4.08
N GLU A 409 25.04 -15.09 4.41
CA GLU A 409 24.60 -16.28 3.72
C GLU A 409 23.12 -16.21 3.36
N LYS A 410 22.73 -16.80 2.23
CA LYS A 410 21.33 -16.95 1.87
C LYS A 410 20.77 -18.22 2.51
N VAL A 411 20.43 -18.14 3.79
CA VAL A 411 19.97 -19.28 4.58
C VAL A 411 18.55 -19.71 4.21
N ALA A 412 17.63 -18.76 4.07
CA ALA A 412 16.25 -19.04 3.70
C ALA A 412 16.00 -18.74 2.21
N ILE A 413 15.43 -19.69 1.50
CA ILE A 413 15.07 -19.58 0.08
C ILE A 413 13.55 -19.82 -0.03
N LYS A 414 12.83 -18.87 -0.64
CA LYS A 414 11.39 -19.01 -0.85
C LYS A 414 11.11 -19.77 -2.13
N ASP A 415 10.47 -20.95 -2.02
CA ASP A 415 9.98 -21.68 -3.17
C ASP A 415 8.62 -21.15 -3.63
N ILE A 416 8.63 -20.47 -4.80
CA ILE A 416 7.45 -19.82 -5.38
C ILE A 416 6.45 -20.85 -5.95
N LYS A 417 6.89 -22.05 -6.32
CA LYS A 417 6.07 -23.08 -6.98
C LYS A 417 5.00 -23.67 -6.06
N LEU A 418 5.24 -23.74 -4.76
CA LEU A 418 4.29 -24.31 -3.78
C LEU A 418 3.05 -23.45 -3.52
N ARG A 419 2.99 -22.18 -3.95
CA ARG A 419 1.81 -21.32 -3.76
C ARG A 419 0.60 -21.65 -4.63
N THR A 420 0.76 -22.45 -5.69
CA THR A 420 -0.26 -22.61 -6.74
C THR A 420 -1.15 -23.84 -6.60
N PHE A 421 -0.91 -24.77 -5.67
CA PHE A 421 -1.55 -26.08 -5.67
C PHE A 421 -2.26 -26.49 -4.37
N ILE A 422 -2.77 -25.57 -3.54
CA ILE A 422 -3.26 -26.00 -2.24
C ILE A 422 -4.76 -25.94 -2.10
N THR A 423 -5.31 -27.11 -1.92
CA THR A 423 -6.66 -27.49 -1.52
C THR A 423 -7.00 -27.03 -0.09
N GLU A 424 -8.28 -26.85 0.17
CA GLU A 424 -8.87 -26.51 1.47
C GLU A 424 -8.69 -27.64 2.48
N GLY A 425 -8.34 -27.31 3.74
CA GLY A 425 -8.37 -28.24 4.86
C GLY A 425 -7.13 -28.22 5.77
N ASN A 426 -7.09 -29.13 6.75
CA ASN A 426 -6.04 -29.29 7.78
C ASN A 426 -4.59 -29.47 7.29
N SER A 427 -4.39 -29.63 5.98
CA SER A 427 -3.08 -29.67 5.32
C SER A 427 -2.37 -28.29 5.21
N ARG A 428 -3.03 -27.19 5.60
CA ARG A 428 -2.43 -25.83 5.57
C ARG A 428 -1.19 -25.70 6.45
N ASN A 429 -1.16 -26.35 7.61
CA ASN A 429 -0.03 -26.26 8.55
C ASN A 429 1.19 -27.05 8.05
N ASP A 430 0.95 -28.19 7.41
CA ASP A 430 2.02 -29.02 6.86
C ASP A 430 2.69 -28.36 5.64
N LEU A 431 1.90 -27.70 4.80
CA LEU A 431 2.37 -26.97 3.63
C LEU A 431 3.05 -25.63 3.97
N ALA A 432 2.65 -24.98 5.07
CA ALA A 432 3.32 -23.77 5.55
C ALA A 432 4.78 -24.04 5.95
N SER A 433 5.08 -25.25 6.43
CA SER A 433 6.44 -25.67 6.76
C SER A 433 7.35 -25.87 5.54
N HIS A 434 6.80 -25.97 4.33
CA HIS A 434 7.53 -26.22 3.08
C HIS A 434 7.59 -24.99 2.14
N VAL A 435 7.14 -23.83 2.57
CA VAL A 435 7.20 -22.58 1.77
C VAL A 435 8.63 -22.09 1.60
N TYR A 436 9.50 -22.44 2.53
CA TYR A 436 10.91 -22.05 2.51
C TYR A 436 11.82 -23.29 2.54
N ASP A 437 12.84 -23.26 1.69
CA ASP A 437 13.99 -24.16 1.77
C ASP A 437 15.11 -23.51 2.57
N ILE A 438 16.04 -24.33 3.08
CA ILE A 438 17.24 -23.84 3.77
C ILE A 438 18.52 -24.33 3.12
N THR A 439 19.54 -23.50 3.17
CA THR A 439 20.88 -23.85 2.74
C THR A 439 21.62 -24.53 3.89
N TYR A 440 21.91 -25.81 3.75
CA TYR A 440 22.73 -26.56 4.71
C TYR A 440 24.22 -26.29 4.55
N GLY A 441 24.98 -26.39 5.65
CA GLY A 441 26.43 -26.24 5.65
C GLY A 441 26.94 -24.81 5.67
N CYS A 442 26.05 -23.81 5.77
CA CYS A 442 26.40 -22.40 5.89
C CYS A 442 26.59 -21.93 7.34
N ILE A 443 26.31 -22.77 8.33
CA ILE A 443 26.39 -22.49 9.77
C ILE A 443 27.19 -23.63 10.43
N GLU A 444 28.05 -23.28 11.39
CA GLU A 444 28.70 -24.22 12.30
C GLU A 444 27.78 -24.52 13.48
N PRO A 445 27.23 -25.76 13.59
CA PRO A 445 26.26 -26.09 14.61
C PRO A 445 26.79 -25.89 16.03
N GLY A 446 26.02 -25.24 16.90
CA GLY A 446 26.35 -24.98 18.30
C GLY A 446 27.39 -23.88 18.52
N VAL A 447 28.02 -23.35 17.47
CA VAL A 447 29.03 -22.29 17.52
C VAL A 447 28.45 -20.97 17.00
N ASP A 448 27.87 -20.99 15.81
CA ASP A 448 27.39 -19.78 15.15
C ASP A 448 26.05 -19.27 15.67
N ASN A 449 25.94 -17.97 15.89
CA ASN A 449 24.69 -17.27 15.97
C ASN A 449 24.10 -17.09 14.56
N LEU A 450 22.79 -17.19 14.43
CA LEU A 450 22.08 -16.93 13.18
C LEU A 450 21.21 -15.69 13.32
N VAL A 451 21.55 -14.61 12.63
CA VAL A 451 20.77 -13.37 12.57
C VAL A 451 19.96 -13.37 11.28
N VAL A 452 18.64 -13.28 11.39
CA VAL A 452 17.72 -13.26 10.23
C VAL A 452 16.84 -12.04 10.29
N ILE A 453 16.96 -11.13 9.32
CA ILE A 453 16.14 -9.92 9.23
C ILE A 453 14.88 -10.16 8.39
N ASP A 454 13.74 -9.67 8.91
CA ASP A 454 12.46 -9.58 8.21
C ASP A 454 12.01 -8.11 8.11
N ASP A 455 11.08 -7.80 7.22
CA ASP A 455 10.53 -6.46 7.08
C ASP A 455 9.68 -6.06 8.29
N SER A 456 8.83 -6.98 8.78
CA SER A 456 7.93 -6.74 9.90
C SER A 456 7.35 -8.03 10.48
N ILE A 457 7.07 -8.02 11.77
CA ILE A 457 6.41 -9.12 12.49
C ILE A 457 5.04 -8.66 12.98
N VAL A 458 3.97 -9.16 12.35
CA VAL A 458 2.58 -8.78 12.66
C VAL A 458 1.91 -9.85 13.52
N ARG A 459 1.52 -10.96 12.90
CA ARG A 459 0.81 -12.07 13.55
C ARG A 459 1.77 -13.09 14.17
N GLY A 460 2.98 -13.17 13.65
CA GLY A 460 4.00 -14.14 14.06
C GLY A 460 3.73 -15.57 13.57
N THR A 461 2.64 -15.83 12.83
CA THR A 461 2.28 -17.19 12.39
C THR A 461 3.34 -17.81 11.49
N THR A 462 3.80 -17.08 10.45
CA THR A 462 4.85 -17.56 9.55
C THR A 462 6.16 -17.82 10.30
N LEU A 463 6.49 -16.94 11.26
CA LEU A 463 7.67 -17.10 12.11
C LEU A 463 7.58 -18.39 12.93
N LYS A 464 6.45 -18.62 13.61
CA LYS A 464 6.22 -19.79 14.46
C LYS A 464 6.13 -21.09 13.67
N GLU A 465 5.28 -21.13 12.64
CA GLU A 465 4.91 -22.39 11.97
C GLU A 465 5.92 -22.83 10.92
N SER A 466 6.71 -21.89 10.39
CA SER A 466 7.65 -22.17 9.30
C SER A 466 9.09 -21.79 9.67
N ILE A 467 9.38 -20.53 9.82
CA ILE A 467 10.76 -20.00 9.83
C ILE A 467 11.57 -20.54 10.99
N LEU A 468 11.09 -20.44 12.24
CA LEU A 468 11.84 -20.92 13.41
C LEU A 468 12.09 -22.43 13.34
N ARG A 469 11.12 -23.22 12.87
CA ARG A 469 11.26 -24.68 12.73
C ARG A 469 12.32 -25.09 11.73
N ILE A 470 12.41 -24.40 10.59
CA ILE A 470 13.41 -24.73 9.57
C ILE A 470 14.81 -24.26 9.98
N LEU A 471 14.93 -23.07 10.61
CA LEU A 471 16.20 -22.54 11.07
C LEU A 471 16.80 -23.40 12.22
N ASP A 472 15.97 -23.95 13.11
CA ASP A 472 16.41 -24.85 14.19
C ASP A 472 17.09 -26.12 13.67
N ARG A 473 16.79 -26.57 12.44
CA ARG A 473 17.44 -27.73 11.79
C ARG A 473 18.93 -27.51 11.52
N LEU A 474 19.38 -26.26 11.48
CA LEU A 474 20.79 -25.92 11.32
C LEU A 474 21.56 -25.95 12.65
N HIS A 475 20.84 -26.12 13.76
CA HIS A 475 21.38 -26.15 15.12
C HIS A 475 22.28 -24.96 15.48
N PRO A 476 21.91 -23.70 15.19
CA PRO A 476 22.73 -22.56 15.57
C PRO A 476 22.81 -22.45 17.10
N LYS A 477 23.84 -21.76 17.60
CA LYS A 477 23.97 -21.44 19.03
C LYS A 477 22.78 -20.59 19.52
N LYS A 478 22.33 -19.63 18.70
CA LYS A 478 21.22 -18.71 18.95
C LYS A 478 20.59 -18.26 17.63
N ILE A 479 19.30 -18.09 17.58
CA ILE A 479 18.58 -17.44 16.47
C ILE A 479 18.16 -16.04 16.92
N VAL A 480 18.60 -15.01 16.20
CA VAL A 480 18.17 -13.62 16.40
C VAL A 480 17.30 -13.23 15.21
N VAL A 481 16.01 -13.05 15.46
CA VAL A 481 15.06 -12.56 14.43
C VAL A 481 14.95 -11.05 14.57
N VAL A 482 15.22 -10.34 13.49
CA VAL A 482 15.27 -8.88 13.44
C VAL A 482 14.13 -8.36 12.57
N SER A 483 13.37 -7.41 13.08
CA SER A 483 12.34 -6.68 12.32
C SER A 483 12.83 -5.28 11.95
N SER A 484 12.82 -4.95 10.66
CA SER A 484 13.16 -3.58 10.23
C SER A 484 12.05 -2.57 10.55
N ALA A 485 10.86 -3.03 10.93
CA ALA A 485 9.78 -2.23 11.47
C ALA A 485 9.76 -2.27 13.00
N PRO A 486 9.26 -1.20 13.68
CA PRO A 486 8.94 -1.26 15.12
C PRO A 486 7.83 -2.26 15.45
N GLN A 487 7.60 -2.50 16.73
CA GLN A 487 6.48 -3.32 17.21
C GLN A 487 5.14 -2.80 16.69
N ILE A 488 4.40 -3.62 15.93
CA ILE A 488 3.05 -3.27 15.47
C ILE A 488 2.08 -3.52 16.61
N ARG A 489 1.56 -2.44 17.20
CA ARG A 489 0.74 -2.42 18.41
C ARG A 489 -0.73 -2.11 18.14
N TYR A 490 -1.04 -1.38 17.06
CA TYR A 490 -2.36 -0.82 16.78
C TYR A 490 -2.84 -1.16 15.39
N PRO A 491 -4.17 -1.32 15.22
CA PRO A 491 -4.78 -1.64 13.93
C PRO A 491 -4.60 -0.54 12.87
N ASP A 492 -4.73 -0.93 11.61
CA ASP A 492 -4.95 0.00 10.51
C ASP A 492 -6.42 0.12 10.15
N TYR A 493 -6.83 1.35 9.82
CA TYR A 493 -8.18 1.67 9.35
C TYR A 493 -8.18 2.44 8.02
N TYR A 494 -7.03 2.50 7.35
CA TYR A 494 -6.86 3.30 6.13
C TYR A 494 -6.57 2.45 4.88
N GLY A 495 -6.74 1.12 4.96
CA GLY A 495 -6.70 0.23 3.81
C GLY A 495 -5.78 -0.97 3.91
N ILE A 496 -5.00 -1.12 4.99
CA ILE A 496 -4.22 -2.33 5.25
C ILE A 496 -5.07 -3.34 6.02
N ASP A 497 -4.99 -4.62 5.67
CA ASP A 497 -5.77 -5.69 6.31
C ASP A 497 -5.22 -6.05 7.71
N MET A 498 -5.32 -5.12 8.62
CA MET A 498 -4.93 -5.28 10.03
C MET A 498 -5.95 -4.62 10.99
N PRO A 499 -7.26 -4.93 10.90
CA PRO A 499 -8.27 -4.21 11.66
C PRO A 499 -8.46 -4.72 13.09
N ARG A 500 -7.86 -5.85 13.49
CA ARG A 500 -8.14 -6.55 14.74
C ARG A 500 -6.91 -6.61 15.65
N LEU A 501 -7.07 -6.11 16.87
CA LEU A 501 -6.02 -6.13 17.90
C LEU A 501 -5.53 -7.53 18.24
N GLU A 502 -6.43 -8.48 18.38
CA GLU A 502 -6.13 -9.87 18.74
C GLU A 502 -5.27 -10.64 17.72
N GLU A 503 -5.13 -10.11 16.51
CA GLU A 503 -4.26 -10.70 15.49
C GLU A 503 -2.79 -10.35 15.69
N PHE A 504 -2.46 -9.30 16.43
CA PHE A 504 -1.08 -8.86 16.63
C PHE A 504 -0.40 -9.68 17.74
N CYS A 505 0.77 -10.25 17.42
CA CYS A 505 1.56 -10.98 18.43
C CYS A 505 1.97 -10.08 19.59
N VAL A 506 2.30 -8.82 19.33
CA VAL A 506 2.65 -7.81 20.34
C VAL A 506 1.48 -7.49 21.27
N PHE A 507 0.27 -7.32 20.72
CA PHE A 507 -0.93 -7.09 21.54
C PHE A 507 -1.21 -8.30 22.43
N ARG A 508 -1.21 -9.50 21.86
CA ARG A 508 -1.42 -10.75 22.63
C ARG A 508 -0.39 -10.92 23.74
N ALA A 509 0.89 -10.69 23.44
CA ALA A 509 1.95 -10.75 24.45
C ALA A 509 1.73 -9.74 25.58
N THR A 510 1.29 -8.51 25.26
CA THR A 510 0.98 -7.50 26.26
C THR A 510 -0.21 -7.92 27.15
N ILE A 511 -1.27 -8.49 26.57
CA ILE A 511 -2.42 -9.00 27.34
C ILE A 511 -1.98 -10.14 28.30
N GLU A 512 -1.13 -11.07 27.84
CA GLU A 512 -0.62 -12.14 28.71
C GLU A 512 0.27 -11.59 29.83
N LEU A 513 1.16 -10.62 29.57
CA LEU A 513 1.95 -9.95 30.61
C LEU A 513 1.07 -9.26 31.66
N ILE A 514 -0.03 -8.62 31.26
CA ILE A 514 -1.00 -8.01 32.17
C ILE A 514 -1.62 -9.08 33.08
N ARG A 515 -2.01 -10.23 32.54
CA ARG A 515 -2.61 -11.35 33.27
C ARG A 515 -1.63 -11.97 34.26
N GLU A 516 -0.41 -12.27 33.79
CA GLU A 516 0.66 -12.86 34.61
C GLU A 516 1.07 -11.99 35.80
N ARG A 517 1.02 -10.67 35.62
CA ARG A 517 1.32 -9.71 36.70
C ARG A 517 0.11 -9.38 37.58
N GLY A 518 -1.03 -10.02 37.36
CA GLY A 518 -2.25 -9.75 38.13
C GLY A 518 -2.85 -8.37 37.91
N MET A 519 -2.54 -7.69 36.79
CA MET A 519 -2.95 -6.32 36.50
C MET A 519 -4.30 -6.24 35.76
N ASN A 520 -5.21 -7.18 35.96
CA ASN A 520 -6.50 -7.24 35.25
C ASN A 520 -7.34 -5.96 35.40
N ASP A 521 -7.18 -5.24 36.51
CA ASP A 521 -7.82 -3.94 36.74
C ASP A 521 -7.41 -2.91 35.67
N LEU A 522 -6.22 -3.03 35.07
CA LEU A 522 -5.80 -2.15 34.00
C LEU A 522 -6.68 -2.36 32.75
N LEU A 523 -6.97 -3.62 32.38
CA LEU A 523 -7.84 -3.91 31.24
C LEU A 523 -9.25 -3.33 31.44
N GLN A 524 -9.80 -3.49 32.67
CA GLN A 524 -11.11 -2.94 32.98
C GLN A 524 -11.12 -1.40 32.93
N ARG A 525 -10.10 -0.74 33.52
CA ARG A 525 -9.99 0.73 33.46
C ARG A 525 -9.87 1.25 32.02
N VAL A 526 -9.06 0.59 31.17
CA VAL A 526 -8.90 0.99 29.77
C VAL A 526 -10.19 0.75 28.99
N TYR A 527 -10.90 -0.36 29.25
CA TYR A 527 -12.19 -0.64 28.65
C TYR A 527 -13.23 0.44 28.97
N GLU A 528 -13.34 0.84 30.24
CA GLU A 528 -14.25 1.90 30.66
C GLU A 528 -13.86 3.25 30.07
N ALA A 529 -12.56 3.56 30.05
CA ALA A 529 -12.05 4.77 29.42
C ALA A 529 -12.37 4.81 27.91
N CYS A 530 -12.19 3.71 27.19
CA CYS A 530 -12.56 3.63 25.77
C CYS A 530 -14.07 3.87 25.58
N LYS A 531 -14.93 3.29 26.41
CA LYS A 531 -16.38 3.52 26.35
C LYS A 531 -16.76 4.98 26.59
N LEU A 532 -16.13 5.63 27.56
CA LEU A 532 -16.34 7.05 27.83
C LEU A 532 -15.85 7.95 26.68
N GLU A 533 -14.71 7.61 26.07
CA GLU A 533 -14.23 8.35 24.90
C GLU A 533 -15.20 8.23 23.72
N LEU A 534 -15.79 7.06 23.49
CA LEU A 534 -16.75 6.84 22.40
C LEU A 534 -18.05 7.65 22.53
N LEU A 535 -18.34 8.23 23.69
CA LEU A 535 -19.47 9.16 23.90
C LEU A 535 -19.13 10.60 23.55
N LYS A 536 -17.84 10.94 23.36
CA LYS A 536 -17.40 12.30 23.04
C LYS A 536 -17.53 12.61 21.54
N PRO A 537 -17.54 13.91 21.16
CA PRO A 537 -17.32 14.31 19.78
C PRO A 537 -16.00 13.71 19.26
N LYS A 538 -16.00 13.21 18.02
CA LYS A 538 -14.84 12.50 17.44
C LYS A 538 -13.51 13.27 17.56
N SER A 539 -13.55 14.60 17.31
CA SER A 539 -12.38 15.46 17.36
C SER A 539 -11.76 15.60 18.75
N MET A 540 -12.49 15.20 19.81
CA MET A 540 -12.04 15.28 21.21
C MET A 540 -11.64 13.91 21.78
N MET A 541 -11.75 12.84 21.00
CA MET A 541 -11.39 11.50 21.44
C MET A 541 -9.89 11.32 21.55
N ARG A 542 -9.44 10.63 22.60
CA ARG A 542 -8.07 10.14 22.73
C ARG A 542 -8.01 8.61 22.55
N ASN A 543 -6.91 8.09 22.08
CA ASN A 543 -6.68 6.66 22.01
C ASN A 543 -6.28 6.11 23.38
N CYS A 544 -7.24 5.50 24.11
CA CYS A 544 -7.02 4.92 25.42
C CYS A 544 -6.30 3.56 25.37
N VAL A 545 -6.31 2.87 24.24
CA VAL A 545 -5.64 1.58 24.07
C VAL A 545 -4.12 1.69 24.31
N ARG A 546 -3.55 2.87 24.12
CA ARG A 546 -2.13 3.14 24.42
C ARG A 546 -1.76 2.85 25.87
N ASP A 547 -2.70 2.94 26.79
CA ASP A 547 -2.45 2.80 28.23
C ASP A 547 -2.10 1.35 28.62
N ILE A 548 -2.50 0.33 27.84
CA ILE A 548 -2.14 -1.08 28.15
C ILE A 548 -0.63 -1.35 27.99
N TYR A 549 0.07 -0.58 27.16
CA TYR A 549 1.51 -0.77 26.91
C TYR A 549 2.42 -0.03 27.88
N LYS A 550 1.90 0.99 28.61
CA LYS A 550 2.70 1.86 29.49
C LYS A 550 3.46 1.15 30.60
N PRO A 551 2.93 0.06 31.21
CA PRO A 551 3.63 -0.63 32.30
C PRO A 551 4.83 -1.49 31.85
N PHE A 552 5.04 -1.65 30.54
CA PHE A 552 6.02 -2.60 30.00
C PHE A 552 7.04 -1.89 29.11
N THR A 553 8.29 -2.36 29.18
CA THR A 553 9.32 -1.99 28.19
C THR A 553 9.12 -2.77 26.89
N ALA A 554 9.75 -2.29 25.82
CA ALA A 554 9.73 -2.98 24.52
C ALA A 554 10.37 -4.38 24.63
N GLU A 555 11.46 -4.48 25.42
CA GLU A 555 12.22 -5.73 25.64
C GLU A 555 11.40 -6.76 26.42
N GLU A 556 10.62 -6.33 27.41
CA GLU A 556 9.72 -7.23 28.15
C GLU A 556 8.67 -7.82 27.21
N ILE A 557 8.09 -6.99 26.35
CA ILE A 557 7.13 -7.42 25.34
C ILE A 557 7.80 -8.36 24.33
N ASN A 558 9.03 -8.04 23.85
CA ASN A 558 9.78 -8.90 22.92
C ASN A 558 9.99 -10.30 23.50
N ARG A 559 10.43 -10.39 24.76
CA ARG A 559 10.63 -11.67 25.44
C ARG A 559 9.32 -12.48 25.51
N LYS A 560 8.21 -11.82 25.80
CA LYS A 560 6.91 -12.49 25.84
C LYS A 560 6.42 -12.92 24.45
N VAL A 561 6.68 -12.13 23.42
CA VAL A 561 6.40 -12.52 22.02
C VAL A 561 7.20 -13.78 21.66
N VAL A 562 8.49 -13.85 22.01
CA VAL A 562 9.32 -15.05 21.78
C VAL A 562 8.73 -16.26 22.48
N GLU A 563 8.38 -16.15 23.77
CA GLU A 563 7.77 -17.23 24.54
C GLU A 563 6.51 -17.80 23.85
N MET A 564 5.62 -16.91 23.39
CA MET A 564 4.36 -17.29 22.72
C MET A 564 4.56 -17.84 21.30
N LEU A 565 5.56 -17.36 20.59
CA LEU A 565 5.83 -17.77 19.21
C LEU A 565 6.82 -18.95 19.13
N ARG A 566 7.45 -19.35 20.22
CA ARG A 566 8.36 -20.48 20.24
C ARG A 566 7.60 -21.77 19.91
N PRO A 567 7.97 -22.50 18.81
CA PRO A 567 7.36 -23.78 18.49
C PRO A 567 7.67 -24.81 19.58
N GLU A 568 6.74 -25.73 19.80
CA GLU A 568 6.98 -26.88 20.65
C GLU A 568 8.15 -27.72 20.08
N GLY A 569 9.07 -28.12 20.94
CA GLY A 569 10.26 -28.91 20.58
C GLY A 569 11.43 -28.10 20.04
N LEU A 570 11.33 -26.79 19.87
CA LEU A 570 12.44 -25.94 19.44
C LEU A 570 13.55 -25.95 20.51
N LYS A 571 14.79 -26.32 20.12
CA LYS A 571 15.92 -26.44 21.03
C LYS A 571 16.73 -25.15 21.14
N THR A 572 16.93 -24.48 20.01
CA THR A 572 17.77 -23.27 19.92
C THR A 572 17.14 -22.08 20.67
N PRO A 573 17.92 -21.32 21.44
CA PRO A 573 17.47 -20.05 22.00
C PRO A 573 17.08 -19.06 20.89
N VAL A 574 15.99 -18.31 21.12
CA VAL A 574 15.48 -17.30 20.15
C VAL A 574 15.43 -15.95 20.84
N GLU A 575 15.85 -14.92 20.12
CA GLU A 575 15.71 -13.53 20.52
C GLU A 575 15.04 -12.71 19.40
N LEU A 576 14.23 -11.70 19.76
CA LEU A 576 13.59 -10.78 18.84
C LEU A 576 14.13 -9.37 19.03
N VAL A 577 14.54 -8.75 17.93
CA VAL A 577 14.95 -7.36 17.86
C VAL A 577 14.00 -6.62 16.92
N PHE A 578 13.40 -5.54 17.41
CA PHE A 578 12.56 -4.65 16.58
C PHE A 578 13.26 -3.31 16.42
N GLN A 579 12.99 -2.65 15.29
CA GLN A 579 13.40 -1.26 15.10
C GLN A 579 12.79 -0.37 16.21
N SER A 580 13.52 0.67 16.59
CA SER A 580 12.98 1.70 17.48
C SER A 580 12.13 2.71 16.72
N ILE A 581 11.23 3.43 17.43
CA ILE A 581 10.45 4.52 16.82
C ILE A 581 11.40 5.65 16.36
N ASP A 582 12.42 5.97 17.16
CA ASP A 582 13.40 7.01 16.80
C ASP A 582 14.21 6.60 15.57
N GLY A 583 14.62 5.31 15.48
CA GLY A 583 15.29 4.78 14.30
C GLY A 583 14.39 4.79 13.06
N LEU A 584 13.10 4.52 13.22
CA LEU A 584 12.13 4.66 12.11
C LEU A 584 12.09 6.11 11.61
N HIS A 585 11.95 7.09 12.50
CA HIS A 585 11.87 8.51 12.14
C HIS A 585 13.18 9.04 11.56
N GLU A 586 14.33 8.53 12.03
CA GLU A 586 15.63 8.87 11.44
C GLU A 586 15.80 8.30 10.03
N ALA A 587 15.34 7.07 9.81
CA ALA A 587 15.47 6.42 8.50
C ALA A 587 14.48 6.98 7.47
N ILE A 588 13.26 7.38 7.91
CA ILE A 588 12.14 7.80 7.07
C ILE A 588 11.61 9.15 7.59
N PRO A 589 12.36 10.25 7.40
CA PRO A 589 12.05 11.54 8.01
C PRO A 589 10.82 12.22 7.43
N ASP A 590 10.42 11.88 6.20
CA ASP A 590 9.33 12.56 5.47
C ASP A 590 7.98 11.82 5.54
N HIS A 591 7.88 10.71 6.30
CA HIS A 591 6.67 9.90 6.40
C HIS A 591 6.31 9.65 7.87
N HIS A 592 5.53 10.57 8.45
CA HIS A 592 5.20 10.57 9.88
C HIS A 592 3.95 9.73 10.23
N GLY A 593 3.33 9.07 9.25
CA GLY A 593 2.19 8.17 9.46
C GLY A 593 2.62 6.86 10.11
N ASP A 594 2.74 6.86 11.43
CA ASP A 594 3.28 5.77 12.26
C ASP A 594 2.28 5.19 13.27
N TRP A 595 0.98 5.40 13.04
CA TRP A 595 -0.11 5.02 13.96
C TRP A 595 -0.12 3.54 14.35
N TYR A 596 0.42 2.64 13.51
CA TYR A 596 0.54 1.20 13.82
C TYR A 596 1.46 0.94 15.03
N PHE A 597 2.44 1.81 15.22
CA PHE A 597 3.49 1.70 16.24
C PHE A 597 3.17 2.56 17.45
N THR A 598 2.72 3.79 17.24
CA THR A 598 2.52 4.82 18.27
C THR A 598 1.09 4.94 18.76
N GLY A 599 0.09 4.49 17.98
CA GLY A 599 -1.33 4.72 18.24
C GLY A 599 -1.79 6.16 18.04
N LYS A 600 -1.00 7.00 17.35
CA LYS A 600 -1.34 8.38 17.01
C LYS A 600 -2.01 8.40 15.64
N TYR A 601 -3.31 8.17 15.62
CA TYR A 601 -4.07 8.19 14.36
C TYR A 601 -4.19 9.61 13.80
N PRO A 602 -3.98 9.81 12.48
CA PRO A 602 -4.09 11.12 11.84
C PRO A 602 -5.53 11.64 11.82
N THR A 603 -6.52 10.73 11.79
CA THR A 603 -7.92 11.12 11.71
C THR A 603 -8.69 10.79 12.98
N PRO A 604 -9.73 11.59 13.31
CA PRO A 604 -10.63 11.30 14.45
C PRO A 604 -11.31 9.93 14.33
N GLY A 605 -11.66 9.51 13.11
CA GLY A 605 -12.27 8.22 12.85
C GLY A 605 -11.35 7.05 13.17
N GLY A 606 -10.05 7.14 12.88
CA GLY A 606 -9.06 6.13 13.24
C GLY A 606 -8.97 5.93 14.76
N THR A 607 -8.93 7.03 15.51
CA THR A 607 -8.95 6.99 16.99
C THR A 607 -10.23 6.33 17.53
N LYS A 608 -11.39 6.70 17.00
CA LYS A 608 -12.69 6.10 17.35
C LYS A 608 -12.68 4.60 17.14
N LEU A 609 -12.25 4.16 15.95
CA LEU A 609 -12.22 2.73 15.60
C LEU A 609 -11.24 1.92 16.45
N CYS A 610 -10.11 2.49 16.86
CA CYS A 610 -9.17 1.83 17.76
C CYS A 610 -9.76 1.60 19.15
N ASN A 611 -10.41 2.61 19.74
CA ASN A 611 -11.13 2.44 21.01
C ASN A 611 -12.24 1.39 20.89
N GLN A 612 -13.02 1.43 19.79
CA GLN A 612 -14.09 0.45 19.54
C GLN A 612 -13.55 -0.97 19.38
N ALA A 613 -12.40 -1.14 18.70
CA ALA A 613 -11.76 -2.45 18.56
C ALA A 613 -11.38 -3.05 19.92
N PHE A 614 -10.90 -2.25 20.85
CA PHE A 614 -10.57 -2.71 22.20
C PHE A 614 -11.83 -3.07 23.01
N VAL A 615 -12.88 -2.24 22.93
CA VAL A 615 -14.17 -2.55 23.57
C VAL A 615 -14.71 -3.88 23.04
N ASN A 616 -14.73 -4.06 21.71
CA ASN A 616 -15.18 -5.30 21.08
C ASN A 616 -14.33 -6.52 21.48
N PHE A 617 -13.01 -6.33 21.66
CA PHE A 617 -12.11 -7.38 22.12
C PHE A 617 -12.48 -7.87 23.54
N ILE A 618 -12.68 -6.95 24.48
CA ILE A 618 -13.06 -7.27 25.85
C ILE A 618 -14.46 -7.89 25.92
N ASP A 619 -15.43 -7.37 25.17
CA ASP A 619 -16.81 -7.89 25.16
C ASP A 619 -16.92 -9.31 24.63
N ARG A 620 -16.04 -9.73 23.72
CA ARG A 620 -15.96 -11.12 23.24
C ARG A 620 -15.35 -12.09 24.26
N GLN A 621 -14.68 -11.60 25.29
CA GLN A 621 -14.06 -12.43 26.34
C GLN A 621 -14.99 -12.63 27.55
N LYS A 622 -16.06 -11.83 27.64
CA LYS A 622 -17.15 -11.98 28.62
C LYS A 622 -18.15 -13.03 28.16
#